data_fa69945831f426873f12cdf9516afe89
#
_entry.id   fa69945831f426873f12cdf9516afe89
#
_cell.length_a   1.000
_cell.length_b   1.000
_cell.length_c   1.000
_cell.angle_alpha   90.00
_cell.angle_beta   90.00
_cell.angle_gamma   90.00
#
_symmetry.space_group_name_H-M   'P 1'
#
loop_
_entity.id
_entity.type
_entity.pdbx_description
1 polymer ?
#
loop_
_entity_poly.entity_id
_entity_poly.type
_entity_poly.pdbx_seq_one_letter_code
_entity_poly.pdbx_strand_id
1 'polypeptide(L)'
;MSTKLASRMGRLGTETAFEVLVRAKALEAQGRDVVHLEIGEPDFDTPQNIVEAGATALREGWTHYGPAAGIPELREAISSYINGSRGTAFDADQVIVMPGGKPVMFFVILALLEEGDEAIYPDPGFPIY
;
A
#
# COMPACT_ATOMS: atom_id res chain seq x y z
N MET A 1 2.71 -35.16 5.23
CA MET A 1 3.14 -34.85 3.84
C MET A 1 3.72 -33.46 3.84
N SER A 2 4.96 -33.22 3.40
CA SER A 2 5.51 -31.90 3.24
C SER A 2 4.99 -31.30 1.93
N THR A 3 4.41 -30.12 1.98
CA THR A 3 3.95 -29.39 0.77
C THR A 3 5.18 -28.94 -0.02
N LYS A 4 5.28 -29.34 -1.29
CA LYS A 4 6.34 -28.86 -2.19
C LYS A 4 6.02 -27.44 -2.63
N LEU A 5 6.81 -26.48 -2.17
CA LEU A 5 6.70 -25.07 -2.61
C LEU A 5 7.37 -24.88 -3.98
N ALA A 6 6.91 -23.87 -4.71
CA ALA A 6 7.58 -23.44 -5.95
C ALA A 6 8.99 -22.92 -5.63
N SER A 7 9.96 -23.15 -6.52
CA SER A 7 11.36 -22.75 -6.33
C SER A 7 11.57 -21.26 -6.09
N ARG A 8 10.68 -20.42 -6.67
CA ARG A 8 10.69 -18.97 -6.45
C ARG A 8 10.52 -18.56 -4.99
N MET A 9 9.88 -19.39 -4.16
CA MET A 9 9.70 -19.12 -2.72
C MET A 9 11.02 -19.03 -1.95
N GLY A 10 12.05 -19.72 -2.42
CA GLY A 10 13.40 -19.61 -1.83
C GLY A 10 14.13 -18.30 -2.14
N ARG A 11 13.59 -17.47 -3.04
CA ARG A 11 14.11 -16.13 -3.39
C ARG A 11 13.34 -15.00 -2.73
N LEU A 12 12.20 -15.30 -2.10
CA LEU A 12 11.39 -14.32 -1.40
C LEU A 12 11.92 -14.16 0.02
N GLY A 13 12.10 -12.91 0.44
CA GLY A 13 12.31 -12.54 1.82
C GLY A 13 11.00 -12.04 2.46
N THR A 14 11.10 -11.72 3.74
CA THR A 14 10.06 -11.00 4.47
C THR A 14 10.46 -9.53 4.63
N GLU A 15 9.50 -8.69 4.92
CA GLU A 15 9.76 -7.29 5.27
C GLU A 15 10.28 -7.27 6.73
N THR A 16 11.60 -7.17 6.87
CA THR A 16 12.32 -7.33 8.15
C THR A 16 11.88 -6.35 9.25
N ALA A 17 11.37 -5.17 8.88
CA ALA A 17 10.84 -4.19 9.82
C ALA A 17 9.71 -4.77 10.70
N PHE A 18 8.81 -5.57 10.13
CA PHE A 18 7.73 -6.23 10.89
C PHE A 18 8.25 -7.36 11.80
N GLU A 19 9.32 -8.04 11.42
CA GLU A 19 9.98 -9.02 12.30
C GLU A 19 10.61 -8.32 13.50
N VAL A 20 11.24 -7.16 13.29
CA VAL A 20 11.78 -6.32 14.37
C VAL A 20 10.67 -5.83 15.29
N LEU A 21 9.53 -5.37 14.75
CA LEU A 21 8.36 -4.98 15.54
C LEU A 21 7.85 -6.11 16.45
N VAL A 22 7.71 -7.32 15.91
CA VAL A 22 7.30 -8.49 16.72
C VAL A 22 8.27 -8.74 17.86
N ARG A 23 9.58 -8.64 17.61
CA ARG A 23 10.61 -8.82 18.61
C ARG A 23 10.60 -7.71 19.67
N ALA A 24 10.40 -6.45 19.26
CA ALA A 24 10.28 -5.30 20.14
C ALA A 24 9.08 -5.48 21.09
N LYS A 25 7.91 -5.81 20.57
CA LYS A 25 6.70 -6.09 21.36
C LYS A 25 6.88 -7.26 22.34
N ALA A 26 7.64 -8.28 21.98
CA ALA A 26 7.96 -9.39 22.89
C ALA A 26 8.88 -8.94 24.05
N LEU A 27 9.73 -7.96 23.85
CA LEU A 27 10.54 -7.36 24.92
C LEU A 27 9.71 -6.46 25.84
N GLU A 28 8.80 -5.66 25.30
CA GLU A 28 7.84 -4.85 26.07
C GLU A 28 6.95 -5.73 26.96
N ALA A 29 6.48 -6.86 26.44
CA ALA A 29 5.71 -7.83 27.22
C ALA A 29 6.49 -8.43 28.40
N GLN A 30 7.84 -8.34 28.39
CA GLN A 30 8.71 -8.73 29.49
C GLN A 30 9.02 -7.55 30.44
N GLY A 31 8.35 -6.39 30.25
CA GLY A 31 8.52 -5.19 31.06
C GLY A 31 9.73 -4.33 30.67
N ARG A 32 10.31 -4.52 29.50
CA ARG A 32 11.38 -3.65 29.00
C ARG A 32 10.77 -2.40 28.35
N ASP A 33 11.39 -1.27 28.59
CA ASP A 33 11.12 -0.04 27.86
C ASP A 33 11.83 -0.08 26.50
N VAL A 34 11.07 0.03 25.40
CA VAL A 34 11.58 -0.08 24.03
C VAL A 34 11.17 1.14 23.22
N VAL A 35 12.15 1.82 22.63
CA VAL A 35 11.89 2.90 21.68
C VAL A 35 11.72 2.30 20.29
N HIS A 36 10.53 2.47 19.70
CA HIS A 36 10.19 1.95 18.37
C HIS A 36 10.65 2.89 17.26
N LEU A 37 11.55 2.42 16.39
CA LEU A 37 12.02 3.14 15.20
C LEU A 37 11.97 2.27 13.93
N GLU A 38 11.43 1.06 14.04
CA GLU A 38 11.42 0.06 12.97
C GLU A 38 10.31 0.25 11.95
N ILE A 39 9.21 0.92 12.32
CA ILE A 39 8.08 1.19 11.42
C ILE A 39 7.91 2.70 11.28
N GLY A 40 7.95 3.17 10.04
CA GLY A 40 7.64 4.56 9.70
C GLY A 40 6.15 4.73 9.40
N GLU A 41 5.36 5.04 10.41
CA GLU A 41 3.95 5.39 10.25
C GLU A 41 3.65 6.73 10.95
N PRO A 42 2.58 7.46 10.52
CA PRO A 42 2.14 8.65 11.25
C PRO A 42 1.78 8.32 12.71
N ASP A 43 2.20 9.18 13.63
CA ASP A 43 1.91 9.06 15.07
C ASP A 43 0.55 9.66 15.49
N PHE A 44 -0.26 10.08 14.51
CA PHE A 44 -1.61 10.61 14.69
C PHE A 44 -2.65 9.74 14.00
N ASP A 45 -3.84 9.70 14.55
CA ASP A 45 -4.98 8.96 14.02
C ASP A 45 -5.50 9.54 12.70
N THR A 46 -6.27 8.72 11.98
CA THR A 46 -6.99 9.18 10.79
C THR A 46 -7.89 10.38 11.15
N PRO A 47 -7.86 11.49 10.39
CA PRO A 47 -8.70 12.65 10.63
C PRO A 47 -10.18 12.30 10.75
N GLN A 48 -10.86 12.90 11.73
CA GLN A 48 -12.25 12.56 12.09
C GLN A 48 -13.22 12.63 10.91
N ASN A 49 -13.07 13.61 10.03
CA ASN A 49 -13.90 13.74 8.84
C ASN A 49 -13.77 12.53 7.89
N ILE A 50 -12.61 11.92 7.81
CA ILE A 50 -12.36 10.72 6.99
C ILE A 50 -12.98 9.50 7.69
N VAL A 51 -12.83 9.40 9.01
CA VAL A 51 -13.46 8.33 9.82
C VAL A 51 -14.97 8.34 9.64
N GLU A 52 -15.60 9.51 9.78
CA GLU A 52 -17.06 9.67 9.64
C GLU A 52 -17.54 9.37 8.21
N ALA A 53 -16.79 9.79 7.20
CA ALA A 53 -17.11 9.47 5.80
C ALA A 53 -17.10 7.95 5.56
N GLY A 54 -16.07 7.25 6.06
CA GLY A 54 -15.97 5.78 5.95
C GLY A 54 -17.09 5.07 6.72
N ALA A 55 -17.37 5.50 7.95
CA ALA A 55 -18.46 4.93 8.75
C ALA A 55 -19.84 5.15 8.12
N THR A 56 -20.06 6.32 7.51
CA THR A 56 -21.30 6.63 6.79
C THR A 56 -21.45 5.77 5.56
N ALA A 57 -20.41 5.64 4.75
CA ALA A 57 -20.44 4.77 3.56
C ALA A 57 -20.81 3.32 3.92
N LEU A 58 -20.28 2.78 5.01
CA LEU A 58 -20.64 1.44 5.50
C LEU A 58 -22.13 1.35 5.89
N ARG A 59 -22.65 2.35 6.59
CA ARG A 59 -24.08 2.40 7.00
C ARG A 59 -25.01 2.53 5.79
N GLU A 60 -24.57 3.22 4.74
CA GLU A 60 -25.30 3.40 3.48
C GLU A 60 -25.21 2.20 2.53
N GLY A 61 -24.47 1.15 2.93
CA GLY A 61 -24.41 -0.09 2.16
C GLY A 61 -23.38 -0.10 1.03
N TRP A 62 -22.35 0.74 1.08
CA TRP A 62 -21.21 0.70 0.14
C TRP A 62 -20.32 -0.52 0.43
N THR A 63 -20.92 -1.71 0.39
CA THR A 63 -20.30 -2.98 0.78
C THR A 63 -20.39 -4.05 -0.31
N HIS A 64 -20.75 -3.65 -1.53
CA HIS A 64 -20.90 -4.53 -2.67
C HIS A 64 -19.76 -4.37 -3.69
N TYR A 65 -19.66 -5.29 -4.61
CA TYR A 65 -18.71 -5.18 -5.71
C TYR A 65 -18.95 -3.93 -6.55
N GLY A 66 -17.87 -3.26 -6.90
CA GLY A 66 -17.84 -2.10 -7.78
C GLY A 66 -17.00 -2.34 -9.03
N PRO A 67 -16.82 -1.31 -9.87
CA PRO A 67 -15.93 -1.37 -11.01
C PRO A 67 -14.50 -1.72 -10.63
N ALA A 68 -13.81 -2.54 -11.43
CA ALA A 68 -12.45 -2.98 -11.15
C ALA A 68 -11.43 -1.84 -11.03
N ALA A 69 -11.64 -0.72 -11.73
CA ALA A 69 -10.79 0.46 -11.67
C ALA A 69 -11.08 1.38 -10.45
N GLY A 70 -12.11 1.08 -9.67
CA GLY A 70 -12.62 1.92 -8.58
C GLY A 70 -13.91 2.65 -8.95
N ILE A 71 -14.61 3.16 -7.95
CA ILE A 71 -15.88 3.88 -8.17
C ILE A 71 -15.63 5.19 -8.93
N PRO A 72 -16.52 5.57 -9.87
CA PRO A 72 -16.32 6.75 -10.72
C PRO A 72 -16.07 8.02 -9.95
N GLU A 73 -16.82 8.27 -8.90
CA GLU A 73 -16.73 9.48 -8.06
C GLU A 73 -15.34 9.63 -7.42
N LEU A 74 -14.73 8.53 -6.98
CA LEU A 74 -13.37 8.56 -6.43
C LEU A 74 -12.33 8.81 -7.52
N ARG A 75 -12.48 8.20 -8.69
CA ARG A 75 -11.58 8.40 -9.82
C ARG A 75 -11.62 9.85 -10.33
N GLU A 76 -12.79 10.46 -10.40
CA GLU A 76 -12.99 11.87 -10.73
C GLU A 76 -12.36 12.79 -9.68
N ALA A 77 -12.56 12.50 -8.39
CA ALA A 77 -11.95 13.27 -7.31
C ALA A 77 -10.42 13.20 -7.34
N ILE A 78 -9.84 12.00 -7.59
CA ILE A 78 -8.39 11.81 -7.72
C ILE A 78 -7.85 12.60 -8.93
N SER A 79 -8.48 12.47 -10.09
CA SER A 79 -8.10 13.19 -11.31
C SER A 79 -8.10 14.70 -11.07
N SER A 80 -9.18 15.25 -10.51
CA SER A 80 -9.31 16.67 -10.19
C SER A 80 -8.23 17.15 -9.21
N TYR A 81 -7.97 16.37 -8.15
CA TYR A 81 -6.96 16.71 -7.15
C TYR A 81 -5.54 16.71 -7.74
N ILE A 82 -5.17 15.68 -8.50
CA ILE A 82 -3.84 15.58 -9.11
C ILE A 82 -3.64 16.70 -10.14
N ASN A 83 -4.64 16.94 -10.99
CA ASN A 83 -4.56 18.01 -11.98
C ASN A 83 -4.40 19.39 -11.34
N GLY A 84 -5.18 19.69 -10.30
CA GLY A 84 -5.08 20.96 -9.58
C GLY A 84 -3.78 21.13 -8.79
N SER A 85 -3.25 20.06 -8.19
CA SER A 85 -2.05 20.13 -7.34
C SER A 85 -0.74 20.04 -8.11
N ARG A 86 -0.72 19.40 -9.29
CA ARG A 86 0.51 19.13 -10.05
C ARG A 86 0.53 19.75 -11.44
N GLY A 87 -0.54 20.44 -11.86
CA GLY A 87 -0.63 21.06 -13.18
C GLY A 87 -0.67 20.04 -14.33
N THR A 88 -1.24 18.89 -14.09
CA THR A 88 -1.42 17.82 -15.09
C THR A 88 -2.82 17.87 -15.71
N ALA A 89 -3.12 17.02 -16.68
CA ALA A 89 -4.40 16.93 -17.38
C ALA A 89 -4.79 15.45 -17.59
N PHE A 90 -4.91 14.70 -16.49
CA PHE A 90 -5.38 13.33 -16.52
C PHE A 90 -6.90 13.26 -16.49
N ASP A 91 -7.47 12.37 -17.29
CA ASP A 91 -8.89 12.04 -17.23
C ASP A 91 -9.16 10.95 -16.17
N ALA A 92 -10.38 10.87 -15.67
CA ALA A 92 -10.77 9.90 -14.65
C ALA A 92 -10.61 8.44 -15.11
N ASP A 93 -10.70 8.16 -16.40
CA ASP A 93 -10.49 6.81 -16.97
C ASP A 93 -9.02 6.39 -17.02
N GLN A 94 -8.09 7.33 -16.81
CA GLN A 94 -6.65 7.04 -16.60
C GLN A 94 -6.32 6.74 -15.12
N VAL A 95 -7.31 6.73 -14.23
CA VAL A 95 -7.13 6.46 -12.79
C VAL A 95 -7.59 5.05 -12.45
N ILE A 96 -6.74 4.28 -11.80
CA ILE A 96 -7.05 2.97 -11.21
C ILE A 96 -6.80 3.04 -9.71
N VAL A 97 -7.81 2.71 -8.92
CA VAL A 97 -7.74 2.66 -7.45
C VAL A 97 -7.29 1.27 -7.01
N MET A 98 -6.24 1.22 -6.19
CA MET A 98 -5.66 -0.03 -5.70
C MET A 98 -5.70 -0.09 -4.16
N PRO A 99 -5.82 -1.29 -3.56
CA PRO A 99 -5.80 -1.46 -2.11
C PRO A 99 -4.39 -1.34 -1.53
N GLY A 100 -3.90 -0.12 -1.39
CA GLY A 100 -2.55 0.19 -0.91
C GLY A 100 -1.50 0.36 -2.01
N GLY A 101 -0.30 0.84 -1.64
CA GLY A 101 0.76 1.17 -2.59
C GLY A 101 1.54 -0.03 -3.13
N LYS A 102 1.64 -1.12 -2.36
CA LYS A 102 2.41 -2.31 -2.78
C LYS A 102 1.86 -2.97 -4.05
N PRO A 103 0.54 -3.20 -4.20
CA PRO A 103 -0.03 -3.69 -5.45
C PRO A 103 0.21 -2.76 -6.64
N VAL A 104 0.23 -1.44 -6.44
CA VAL A 104 0.55 -0.49 -7.52
C VAL A 104 1.92 -0.78 -8.11
N MET A 105 2.96 -0.87 -7.26
CA MET A 105 4.32 -1.17 -7.72
C MET A 105 4.40 -2.55 -8.39
N PHE A 106 3.78 -3.56 -7.79
CA PHE A 106 3.80 -4.92 -8.32
C PHE A 106 3.20 -5.00 -9.73
N PHE A 107 2.03 -4.42 -9.94
CA PHE A 107 1.35 -4.46 -11.23
C PHE A 107 2.03 -3.57 -12.28
N VAL A 108 2.57 -2.42 -11.89
CA VAL A 108 3.32 -1.55 -12.81
C VAL A 108 4.59 -2.26 -13.29
N ILE A 109 5.34 -2.89 -12.39
CA ILE A 109 6.54 -3.66 -12.73
C ILE A 109 6.18 -4.82 -13.67
N LEU A 110 5.13 -5.60 -13.36
CA LEU A 110 4.69 -6.70 -14.22
C LEU A 110 4.20 -6.25 -15.60
N ALA A 111 3.60 -5.07 -15.68
CA ALA A 111 3.03 -4.57 -16.93
C ALA A 111 4.07 -3.95 -17.87
N LEU A 112 5.17 -3.43 -17.32
CA LEU A 112 6.12 -2.60 -18.06
C LEU A 112 7.53 -3.22 -18.21
N LEU A 113 7.89 -4.20 -17.37
CA LEU A 113 9.24 -4.77 -17.36
C LEU A 113 9.22 -6.26 -17.68
N GLU A 114 10.15 -6.68 -18.52
CA GLU A 114 10.42 -8.08 -18.86
C GLU A 114 11.91 -8.41 -18.73
N GLU A 115 12.30 -9.63 -19.03
CA GLU A 115 13.70 -10.07 -18.93
C GLU A 115 14.61 -9.26 -19.85
N GLY A 116 15.60 -8.61 -19.26
CA GLY A 116 16.56 -7.74 -19.96
C GLY A 116 16.27 -6.26 -19.83
N ASP A 117 15.12 -5.87 -19.30
CA ASP A 117 14.81 -4.47 -19.01
C ASP A 117 15.50 -3.96 -17.75
N GLU A 118 15.71 -2.66 -17.67
CA GLU A 118 16.34 -1.99 -16.55
C GLU A 118 15.36 -1.02 -15.87
N ALA A 119 15.41 -0.98 -14.53
CA ALA A 119 14.63 -0.05 -13.71
C ALA A 119 15.55 0.71 -12.76
N ILE A 120 15.29 2.00 -12.59
CA ILE A 120 16.02 2.87 -11.65
C ILE A 120 15.12 3.11 -10.44
N TYR A 121 15.64 2.85 -9.24
CA TYR A 121 14.97 3.13 -7.98
C TYR A 121 15.95 3.74 -6.96
N PRO A 122 15.47 4.50 -5.96
CA PRO A 122 16.35 5.13 -4.97
C PRO A 122 16.99 4.11 -4.03
N ASP A 123 18.25 4.37 -3.62
CA ASP A 123 18.95 3.66 -2.56
C ASP A 123 19.63 4.69 -1.63
N PRO A 124 19.26 4.83 -0.36
CA PRO A 124 18.22 4.04 0.35
C PRO A 124 16.82 4.31 -0.18
N GLY A 125 15.99 3.28 -0.21
CA GLY A 125 14.64 3.31 -0.74
C GLY A 125 13.68 2.36 -0.03
N PHE A 126 12.47 2.26 -0.56
CA PHE A 126 11.46 1.36 0.00
C PHE A 126 11.83 -0.10 -0.30
N PRO A 127 11.94 -0.98 0.72
CA PRO A 127 12.44 -2.35 0.53
C PRO A 127 11.66 -3.21 -0.47
N ILE A 128 10.42 -2.85 -0.73
CA ILE A 128 9.53 -3.56 -1.67
C ILE A 128 10.01 -3.48 -3.13
N TYR A 129 10.80 -2.47 -3.51
CA TYR A 129 11.37 -2.41 -4.87
C TYR A 129 12.12 -3.67 -5.25
#